data_6efa311c08bd9173ba24874fb670f3cf
#
_entry.id   6efa311c08bd9173ba24874fb670f3cf
#
_cell.length_a   1.000
_cell.length_b   1.000
_cell.length_c   1.000
_cell.angle_alpha   90.00
_cell.angle_beta   90.00
_cell.angle_gamma   90.00
#
_symmetry.space_group_name_H-M   'P 1'
#
loop_
_entity.id
_entity.type
_entity.pdbx_description
1 polymer ?
#
loop_
_entity_poly.entity_id
_entity_poly.type
_entity_poly.pdbx_seq_one_letter_code
_entity_poly.pdbx_strand_id
1 'polypeptide(L)'
;MNALALVKTLFPENVWPKIWIVGGTVRDHLLGKEGDDIDLDAVLTPQELTACGFRSVDPVTSAPIWFRHIPGIGKIEVTALSEAGQLSEDIFCRDFTVNALAMTLNGELVDLTGGVRYLESKELRACSPESFVDDPLRIFRAFRFVTEVWRLIPETEALIRAKSWEKELSGIPVERFSREMLKALKGNCPAEFFREMIRFDVGRSYLPELFRMPDVPAGPIDKHPEGDLFTHACQILQRVAAATADPLTRFCSFFHDLGKLSTAPELYPRHHGHEDAGFDMARVFCNRLSLSAAHRTALSWICRLHGNAGGWQKLRDATKIRMADQARRAGIVRILPLVAAGDKPDGGRMPRWEEAVRVAGMSTLQVGIERSRLEAMPVEKRADYVLQKRIACFRHAG
;
A
#
# COMPACT_ATOMS: atom_id res chain seq x y z
N MET A 1 16.00 -19.23 -3.02
CA MET A 1 17.37 -19.62 -2.54
C MET A 1 17.51 -19.15 -1.12
N ASN A 2 17.97 -19.99 -0.19
CA ASN A 2 18.12 -19.59 1.23
C ASN A 2 19.14 -18.44 1.33
N ALA A 3 18.78 -17.36 2.04
CA ALA A 3 19.62 -16.17 2.22
C ALA A 3 21.05 -16.52 2.71
N LEU A 4 21.14 -17.46 3.65
CA LEU A 4 22.44 -17.93 4.18
C LEU A 4 23.33 -18.54 3.08
N ALA A 5 22.78 -19.41 2.24
CA ALA A 5 23.52 -20.04 1.15
C ALA A 5 23.98 -19.01 0.11
N LEU A 6 23.12 -18.02 -0.18
CA LEU A 6 23.47 -16.93 -1.10
C LEU A 6 24.61 -16.08 -0.53
N VAL A 7 24.49 -15.60 0.71
CA VAL A 7 25.50 -14.72 1.32
C VAL A 7 26.86 -15.41 1.34
N LYS A 8 26.93 -16.72 1.63
CA LYS A 8 28.16 -17.50 1.56
C LYS A 8 28.85 -17.45 0.19
N THR A 9 28.08 -17.33 -0.89
CA THR A 9 28.67 -17.23 -2.25
C THR A 9 29.28 -15.87 -2.56
N LEU A 10 28.93 -14.84 -1.79
CA LEU A 10 29.35 -13.45 -2.02
C LEU A 10 30.65 -13.10 -1.32
N PHE A 11 31.01 -13.85 -0.27
CA PHE A 11 32.13 -13.57 0.57
C PHE A 11 33.06 -14.79 0.69
N PRO A 12 34.39 -14.60 0.68
CA PRO A 12 35.33 -15.68 0.92
C PRO A 12 35.25 -16.21 2.35
N GLU A 13 35.51 -17.50 2.56
CA GLU A 13 35.31 -18.19 3.85
C GLU A 13 36.07 -17.56 5.03
N ASN A 14 37.24 -17.01 4.77
CA ASN A 14 38.09 -16.40 5.80
C ASN A 14 37.48 -15.15 6.47
N VAL A 15 36.44 -14.53 5.86
CA VAL A 15 35.74 -13.37 6.44
C VAL A 15 34.39 -13.74 7.03
N TRP A 16 33.89 -14.96 6.87
CA TRP A 16 32.59 -15.38 7.39
C TRP A 16 32.38 -15.12 8.91
N PRO A 17 33.40 -15.31 9.77
CA PRO A 17 33.23 -15.01 11.20
C PRO A 17 33.00 -13.53 11.55
N LYS A 18 33.15 -12.64 10.57
CA LYS A 18 33.01 -11.20 10.71
C LYS A 18 31.69 -10.68 10.10
N ILE A 19 30.77 -11.57 9.66
CA ILE A 19 29.56 -11.23 8.93
C ILE A 19 28.34 -11.87 9.63
N TRP A 20 27.31 -11.08 9.81
CA TRP A 20 26.01 -11.51 10.34
C TRP A 20 24.91 -11.14 9.38
N ILE A 21 24.00 -12.07 9.13
CA ILE A 21 22.68 -11.76 8.55
C ILE A 21 21.85 -11.18 9.68
N VAL A 22 21.13 -10.07 9.44
CA VAL A 22 20.44 -9.35 10.51
C VAL A 22 19.01 -8.98 10.12
N GLY A 23 18.22 -8.61 11.10
CA GLY A 23 16.94 -7.95 10.89
C GLY A 23 15.82 -8.81 10.33
N GLY A 24 15.05 -8.22 9.43
CA GLY A 24 13.92 -8.87 8.78
C GLY A 24 14.28 -10.15 8.04
N THR A 25 15.49 -10.24 7.52
CA THR A 25 16.00 -11.43 6.82
C THR A 25 16.06 -12.64 7.75
N VAL A 26 16.56 -12.47 9.00
CA VAL A 26 16.61 -13.55 9.99
C VAL A 26 15.21 -13.95 10.45
N ARG A 27 14.36 -12.95 10.76
CA ARG A 27 12.95 -13.18 11.10
C ARG A 27 12.24 -14.01 10.03
N ASP A 28 12.35 -13.60 8.76
CA ASP A 28 11.65 -14.26 7.66
C ASP A 28 12.22 -15.67 7.41
N HIS A 29 13.52 -15.87 7.57
CA HIS A 29 14.14 -17.18 7.55
C HIS A 29 13.57 -18.12 8.64
N LEU A 30 13.44 -17.64 9.88
CA LEU A 30 12.87 -18.42 10.98
C LEU A 30 11.38 -18.72 10.78
N LEU A 31 10.66 -17.88 10.06
CA LEU A 31 9.25 -18.08 9.65
C LEU A 31 9.08 -18.94 8.40
N GLY A 32 10.18 -19.42 7.79
CA GLY A 32 10.14 -20.18 6.54
C GLY A 32 9.70 -19.35 5.33
N LYS A 33 9.87 -18.03 5.39
CA LYS A 33 9.56 -17.10 4.29
C LYS A 33 10.83 -16.74 3.52
N GLU A 34 10.71 -16.48 2.23
CA GLU A 34 11.77 -15.87 1.42
C GLU A 34 11.52 -14.36 1.35
N GLY A 35 12.57 -13.56 1.52
CA GLY A 35 12.56 -12.11 1.38
C GLY A 35 13.34 -11.66 0.15
N ASP A 36 12.99 -10.47 -0.37
CA ASP A 36 13.64 -9.89 -1.56
C ASP A 36 14.91 -9.08 -1.21
N ASP A 37 15.02 -8.60 0.03
CA ASP A 37 16.13 -7.79 0.50
C ASP A 37 16.89 -8.55 1.62
N ILE A 38 18.22 -8.45 1.63
CA ILE A 38 19.07 -9.08 2.63
C ILE A 38 19.88 -7.99 3.32
N ASP A 39 19.71 -7.91 4.65
CA ASP A 39 20.45 -6.99 5.51
C ASP A 39 21.58 -7.74 6.22
N LEU A 40 22.78 -7.18 6.17
CA LEU A 40 23.98 -7.72 6.79
C LEU A 40 24.65 -6.66 7.67
N ASP A 41 25.24 -7.12 8.77
CA ASP A 41 26.24 -6.38 9.54
C ASP A 41 27.60 -7.06 9.34
N ALA A 42 28.66 -6.28 9.10
CA ALA A 42 29.96 -6.86 8.85
C ALA A 42 31.11 -5.98 9.36
N VAL A 43 32.11 -6.62 9.98
CA VAL A 43 33.38 -5.99 10.34
C VAL A 43 34.37 -6.19 9.18
N LEU A 44 34.13 -5.45 8.10
CA LEU A 44 34.91 -5.50 6.88
C LEU A 44 35.37 -4.09 6.48
N THR A 45 36.59 -4.02 5.94
CA THR A 45 37.13 -2.76 5.40
C THR A 45 36.45 -2.36 4.09
N PRO A 46 36.44 -1.07 3.73
CA PRO A 46 35.97 -0.61 2.43
C PRO A 46 36.58 -1.36 1.24
N GLN A 47 37.86 -1.76 1.34
CA GLN A 47 38.57 -2.51 0.31
C GLN A 47 38.00 -3.92 0.16
N GLU A 48 37.75 -4.62 1.29
CA GLU A 48 37.13 -5.97 1.30
C GLU A 48 35.74 -5.94 0.70
N LEU A 49 34.91 -4.96 1.09
CA LEU A 49 33.55 -4.79 0.56
C LEU A 49 33.56 -4.48 -0.94
N THR A 50 34.46 -3.60 -1.40
CA THR A 50 34.64 -3.30 -2.82
C THR A 50 35.04 -4.53 -3.61
N ALA A 51 36.00 -5.33 -3.08
CA ALA A 51 36.47 -6.57 -3.71
C ALA A 51 35.32 -7.59 -3.85
N CYS A 52 34.34 -7.59 -2.91
CA CYS A 52 33.10 -8.40 -2.98
C CYS A 52 32.02 -7.76 -3.86
N GLY A 53 32.28 -6.65 -4.56
CA GLY A 53 31.39 -6.00 -5.51
C GLY A 53 30.31 -5.11 -4.87
N PHE A 54 30.48 -4.72 -3.61
CA PHE A 54 29.62 -3.74 -2.94
C PHE A 54 30.09 -2.31 -3.25
N ARG A 55 29.13 -1.37 -3.20
CA ARG A 55 29.38 0.07 -3.40
C ARG A 55 28.83 0.83 -2.19
N SER A 56 29.59 1.81 -1.70
CA SER A 56 29.12 2.69 -0.65
C SER A 56 28.10 3.72 -1.18
N VAL A 57 27.16 4.09 -0.33
CA VAL A 57 26.41 5.34 -0.45
C VAL A 57 27.09 6.33 0.50
N ASP A 58 27.26 7.58 0.09
CA ASP A 58 27.81 8.61 0.96
C ASP A 58 27.02 8.66 2.28
N PRO A 59 27.69 8.48 3.43
CA PRO A 59 26.97 8.31 4.67
C PRO A 59 26.41 9.65 5.18
N VAL A 60 25.10 9.68 5.38
CA VAL A 60 24.43 10.70 6.23
C VAL A 60 24.50 10.25 7.70
N THR A 61 24.92 9.03 7.98
CA THR A 61 24.94 8.37 9.29
C THR A 61 26.34 7.94 9.72
N SER A 62 26.52 7.68 11.01
CA SER A 62 27.81 7.30 11.62
C SER A 62 28.38 5.96 11.13
N ALA A 63 27.56 5.08 10.54
CA ALA A 63 28.00 3.82 9.96
C ALA A 63 27.80 3.84 8.44
N PRO A 64 28.84 3.60 7.62
CA PRO A 64 28.70 3.55 6.17
C PRO A 64 27.87 2.34 5.73
N ILE A 65 26.87 2.61 4.89
CA ILE A 65 26.02 1.58 4.30
C ILE A 65 26.57 1.23 2.92
N TRP A 66 26.74 -0.06 2.66
CA TRP A 66 27.18 -0.62 1.39
C TRP A 66 26.06 -1.44 0.78
N PHE A 67 25.95 -1.43 -0.54
CA PHE A 67 24.91 -2.19 -1.21
C PHE A 67 25.43 -2.88 -2.47
N ARG A 68 24.80 -4.01 -2.79
CA ARG A 68 24.96 -4.75 -4.04
C ARG A 68 23.61 -5.23 -4.53
N HIS A 69 23.29 -4.96 -5.79
CA HIS A 69 22.06 -5.48 -6.41
C HIS A 69 22.40 -6.75 -7.21
N ILE A 70 21.66 -7.83 -6.95
CA ILE A 70 21.82 -9.10 -7.66
C ILE A 70 20.57 -9.36 -8.49
N PRO A 71 20.68 -9.45 -9.84
CA PRO A 71 19.54 -9.72 -10.69
C PRO A 71 18.81 -11.01 -10.29
N GLY A 72 17.49 -10.93 -10.17
CA GLY A 72 16.63 -12.07 -9.80
C GLY A 72 16.59 -12.40 -8.29
N ILE A 73 17.33 -11.66 -7.45
CA ILE A 73 17.34 -11.87 -5.99
C ILE A 73 16.88 -10.61 -5.27
N GLY A 74 17.44 -9.43 -5.61
CA GLY A 74 17.12 -8.18 -4.96
C GLY A 74 18.34 -7.40 -4.51
N LYS A 75 18.18 -6.56 -3.47
CA LYS A 75 19.20 -5.72 -2.87
C LYS A 75 19.81 -6.40 -1.67
N ILE A 76 21.14 -6.40 -1.60
CA ILE A 76 21.87 -6.77 -0.40
C ILE A 76 22.50 -5.51 0.18
N GLU A 77 22.24 -5.26 1.45
CA GLU A 77 22.70 -4.10 2.19
C GLU A 77 23.64 -4.55 3.30
N VAL A 78 24.76 -3.87 3.47
CA VAL A 78 25.77 -4.17 4.50
C VAL A 78 26.00 -2.91 5.32
N THR A 79 25.77 -2.98 6.62
CA THR A 79 26.23 -2.00 7.58
C THR A 79 27.67 -2.35 7.96
N ALA A 80 28.62 -1.47 7.66
CA ALA A 80 30.00 -1.68 8.01
C ALA A 80 30.26 -1.27 9.48
N LEU A 81 30.50 -2.28 10.32
CA LEU A 81 30.88 -2.09 11.73
C LEU A 81 32.40 -1.91 11.85
N SER A 82 32.86 -1.11 12.82
CA SER A 82 34.27 -0.95 13.10
C SER A 82 34.85 -2.11 13.92
N GLU A 83 34.02 -2.74 14.76
CA GLU A 83 34.37 -3.89 15.59
C GLU A 83 33.14 -4.76 15.87
N ALA A 84 33.37 -6.02 16.27
CA ALA A 84 32.28 -6.98 16.52
C ALA A 84 31.36 -6.59 17.70
N GLY A 85 31.86 -5.81 18.65
CA GLY A 85 31.08 -5.31 19.79
C GLY A 85 29.90 -4.42 19.37
N GLN A 86 30.02 -3.71 18.24
CA GLN A 86 28.95 -2.86 17.71
C GLN A 86 27.73 -3.62 17.19
N LEU A 87 27.83 -4.92 16.94
CA LEU A 87 26.67 -5.75 16.60
C LEU A 87 25.57 -5.68 17.69
N SER A 88 25.96 -5.69 18.96
CA SER A 88 25.01 -5.57 20.06
C SER A 88 24.31 -4.20 20.07
N GLU A 89 25.06 -3.13 19.81
CA GLU A 89 24.51 -1.78 19.72
C GLU A 89 23.50 -1.68 18.58
N ASP A 90 23.85 -2.18 17.38
CA ASP A 90 22.92 -2.20 16.24
C ASP A 90 21.65 -2.99 16.56
N ILE A 91 21.76 -4.17 17.18
CA ILE A 91 20.63 -5.00 17.59
C ILE A 91 19.67 -4.22 18.51
N PHE A 92 20.18 -3.52 19.52
CA PHE A 92 19.34 -2.74 20.45
C PHE A 92 18.78 -1.45 19.84
N CYS A 93 19.39 -0.91 18.80
CA CYS A 93 18.90 0.28 18.08
C CYS A 93 17.78 -0.04 17.07
N ARG A 94 17.42 -1.32 16.86
CA ARG A 94 16.37 -1.72 15.93
C ARG A 94 14.96 -1.38 16.47
N ASP A 95 13.95 -1.50 15.58
CA ASP A 95 12.57 -1.15 15.91
C ASP A 95 11.93 -2.12 16.91
N PHE A 96 11.91 -3.41 16.59
CA PHE A 96 11.24 -4.46 17.37
C PHE A 96 12.16 -5.65 17.60
N THR A 97 11.99 -6.33 18.73
CA THR A 97 12.80 -7.49 19.11
C THR A 97 12.79 -8.60 18.04
N VAL A 98 11.69 -8.77 17.32
CA VAL A 98 11.55 -9.72 16.20
C VAL A 98 12.41 -9.36 14.99
N ASN A 99 12.86 -8.12 14.88
CA ASN A 99 13.81 -7.64 13.86
C ASN A 99 15.22 -7.43 14.45
N ALA A 100 15.39 -7.63 15.75
CA ALA A 100 16.63 -7.50 16.47
C ALA A 100 17.33 -8.86 16.64
N LEU A 101 17.28 -9.65 15.57
CA LEU A 101 17.88 -10.98 15.49
C LEU A 101 19.05 -10.92 14.52
N ALA A 102 20.13 -11.63 14.84
CA ALA A 102 21.25 -11.82 13.93
C ALA A 102 21.55 -13.31 13.79
N MET A 103 22.19 -13.69 12.70
CA MET A 103 22.60 -15.07 12.42
C MET A 103 23.99 -15.07 11.79
N THR A 104 24.91 -15.83 12.35
CA THR A 104 26.23 -16.04 11.76
C THR A 104 26.13 -16.79 10.44
N LEU A 105 27.16 -16.70 9.61
CA LEU A 105 27.17 -17.49 8.36
C LEU A 105 27.34 -19.00 8.61
N ASN A 106 27.63 -19.43 9.82
CA ASN A 106 27.57 -20.85 10.23
C ASN A 106 26.18 -21.32 10.63
N GLY A 107 25.19 -20.40 10.67
CA GLY A 107 23.80 -20.70 11.03
C GLY A 107 23.49 -20.58 12.52
N GLU A 108 24.42 -20.05 13.32
CA GLU A 108 24.21 -19.81 14.76
C GLU A 108 23.35 -18.54 14.94
N LEU A 109 22.26 -18.66 15.69
CA LEU A 109 21.37 -17.55 15.98
C LEU A 109 21.90 -16.72 17.16
N VAL A 110 21.88 -15.40 16.99
CA VAL A 110 22.18 -14.41 18.03
C VAL A 110 20.90 -13.66 18.38
N ASP A 111 20.37 -13.90 19.56
CA ASP A 111 19.15 -13.29 20.10
C ASP A 111 19.43 -12.63 21.45
N LEU A 112 19.84 -11.37 21.45
CA LEU A 112 20.16 -10.60 22.65
C LEU A 112 18.90 -9.97 23.32
N THR A 113 17.79 -9.92 22.60
CA THR A 113 16.56 -9.22 23.03
C THR A 113 15.42 -10.17 23.42
N GLY A 114 15.61 -11.48 23.23
CA GLY A 114 14.56 -12.48 23.37
C GLY A 114 13.53 -12.43 22.25
N GLY A 115 13.95 -12.00 21.05
CA GLY A 115 13.09 -11.78 19.89
C GLY A 115 12.41 -13.05 19.36
N VAL A 116 13.06 -14.21 19.49
CA VAL A 116 12.50 -15.51 19.07
C VAL A 116 11.19 -15.81 19.80
N ARG A 117 11.12 -15.58 21.09
CA ARG A 117 9.89 -15.78 21.88
C ARG A 117 8.73 -14.94 21.34
N TYR A 118 9.00 -13.67 20.99
CA TYR A 118 7.99 -12.77 20.43
C TYR A 118 7.64 -13.11 18.98
N LEU A 119 8.59 -13.69 18.24
CA LEU A 119 8.35 -14.22 16.90
C LEU A 119 7.34 -15.37 16.93
N GLU A 120 7.53 -16.34 17.85
CA GLU A 120 6.65 -17.50 18.02
C GLU A 120 5.22 -17.10 18.43
N SER A 121 5.10 -16.15 19.37
CA SER A 121 3.80 -15.65 19.84
C SER A 121 3.15 -14.63 18.90
N LYS A 122 3.83 -14.19 17.83
CA LYS A 122 3.43 -13.07 16.96
C LYS A 122 3.13 -11.79 17.75
N GLU A 123 4.00 -11.47 18.67
CA GLU A 123 3.92 -10.27 19.49
C GLU A 123 5.02 -9.28 19.11
N LEU A 124 4.71 -7.99 19.20
CA LEU A 124 5.63 -6.91 18.91
C LEU A 124 6.04 -6.21 20.19
N ARG A 125 7.32 -6.36 20.53
CA ARG A 125 7.99 -5.62 21.59
C ARG A 125 8.98 -4.64 20.95
N ALA A 126 8.92 -3.36 21.34
CA ALA A 126 9.96 -2.39 21.02
C ALA A 126 11.30 -2.81 21.64
N CYS A 127 12.41 -2.60 20.92
CA CYS A 127 13.73 -2.97 21.41
C CYS A 127 14.17 -2.16 22.63
N SER A 128 13.79 -0.89 22.68
CA SER A 128 14.11 0.03 23.76
C SER A 128 12.95 1.00 24.04
N PRO A 129 12.91 1.64 25.21
CA PRO A 129 11.96 2.73 25.48
C PRO A 129 12.09 3.90 24.50
N GLU A 130 13.29 4.16 23.98
CA GLU A 130 13.64 5.24 23.08
C GLU A 130 13.27 4.93 21.62
N SER A 131 12.90 3.69 21.31
CA SER A 131 12.71 3.20 19.94
C SER A 131 11.86 4.11 19.06
N PHE A 132 10.75 4.65 19.59
CA PHE A 132 9.89 5.57 18.84
C PHE A 132 10.35 7.04 18.90
N VAL A 133 11.22 7.40 19.86
CA VAL A 133 11.84 8.72 19.94
C VAL A 133 12.93 8.85 18.87
N ASP A 134 13.71 7.79 18.69
CA ASP A 134 14.78 7.74 17.69
C ASP A 134 14.25 7.79 16.27
N ASP A 135 13.17 7.08 15.98
CA ASP A 135 12.47 7.14 14.71
C ASP A 135 10.95 6.95 14.91
N PRO A 136 10.17 8.02 14.99
CA PRO A 136 8.72 7.96 15.16
C PRO A 136 7.98 7.21 14.05
N LEU A 137 8.59 7.04 12.88
CA LEU A 137 8.03 6.24 11.78
C LEU A 137 7.86 4.75 12.17
N ARG A 138 8.61 4.28 13.18
CA ARG A 138 8.48 2.93 13.71
C ARG A 138 7.09 2.63 14.27
N ILE A 139 6.32 3.67 14.64
CA ILE A 139 4.91 3.54 15.03
C ILE A 139 4.08 3.00 13.85
N PHE A 140 4.25 3.57 12.66
CA PHE A 140 3.55 3.07 11.47
C PHE A 140 4.06 1.71 11.00
N ARG A 141 5.33 1.40 11.28
CA ARG A 141 5.86 0.04 11.09
C ARG A 141 5.17 -0.96 12.03
N ALA A 142 4.92 -0.58 13.29
CA ALA A 142 4.14 -1.39 14.22
C ALA A 142 2.72 -1.63 13.69
N PHE A 143 2.02 -0.59 13.25
CA PHE A 143 0.68 -0.72 12.66
C PHE A 143 0.66 -1.56 11.39
N ARG A 144 1.72 -1.52 10.59
CA ARG A 144 1.89 -2.42 9.44
C ARG A 144 2.04 -3.88 9.87
N PHE A 145 2.80 -4.17 10.92
CA PHE A 145 2.88 -5.53 11.44
C PHE A 145 1.52 -6.05 11.93
N VAL A 146 0.67 -5.19 12.52
CA VAL A 146 -0.68 -5.59 12.93
C VAL A 146 -1.51 -6.06 11.73
N THR A 147 -1.29 -5.53 10.52
CA THR A 147 -1.96 -6.02 9.30
C THR A 147 -1.58 -7.46 8.94
N GLU A 148 -0.47 -7.98 9.46
CA GLU A 148 0.02 -9.35 9.31
C GLU A 148 -0.37 -10.25 10.52
N VAL A 149 -1.36 -9.81 11.32
CA VAL A 149 -1.87 -10.52 12.50
C VAL A 149 -0.86 -10.60 13.65
N TRP A 150 0.02 -9.60 13.77
CA TRP A 150 0.85 -9.40 14.95
C TRP A 150 0.09 -8.59 16.00
N ARG A 151 0.43 -8.76 17.27
CA ARG A 151 -0.17 -8.01 18.40
C ARG A 151 0.89 -7.14 19.05
N LEU A 152 0.54 -5.91 19.35
CA LEU A 152 1.36 -5.05 20.21
C LEU A 152 1.22 -5.54 21.66
N ILE A 153 2.35 -5.71 22.36
CA ILE A 153 2.29 -5.97 23.78
C ILE A 153 1.98 -4.68 24.54
N PRO A 154 1.41 -4.76 25.78
CA PRO A 154 1.03 -3.57 26.56
C PRO A 154 2.17 -2.56 26.75
N GLU A 155 3.41 -3.02 26.93
CA GLU A 155 4.58 -2.17 27.11
C GLU A 155 4.88 -1.36 25.84
N THR A 156 4.75 -1.96 24.65
CA THR A 156 4.92 -1.26 23.38
C THR A 156 3.77 -0.28 23.12
N GLU A 157 2.54 -0.65 23.46
CA GLU A 157 1.39 0.27 23.38
C GLU A 157 1.57 1.47 24.31
N ALA A 158 2.08 1.27 25.52
CA ALA A 158 2.35 2.34 26.47
C ALA A 158 3.37 3.34 25.93
N LEU A 159 4.41 2.89 25.22
CA LEU A 159 5.39 3.76 24.58
C LEU A 159 4.75 4.61 23.48
N ILE A 160 3.86 4.03 22.67
CA ILE A 160 3.13 4.79 21.63
C ILE A 160 2.20 5.84 22.28
N ARG A 161 1.55 5.51 23.39
CA ARG A 161 0.65 6.43 24.12
C ARG A 161 1.35 7.45 25.02
N ALA A 162 2.66 7.36 25.20
CA ALA A 162 3.40 8.19 26.14
C ALA A 162 3.32 9.69 25.88
N LYS A 163 3.08 10.07 24.61
CA LYS A 163 2.95 11.47 24.18
C LYS A 163 2.23 11.61 22.84
N SER A 164 1.90 12.83 22.46
CA SER A 164 1.55 13.15 21.08
C SER A 164 2.81 13.14 20.19
N TRP A 165 2.73 12.51 19.02
CA TRP A 165 3.84 12.33 18.08
C TRP A 165 3.79 13.31 16.89
N GLU A 166 2.76 14.17 16.82
CA GLU A 166 2.52 15.01 15.65
C GLU A 166 3.67 15.97 15.32
N LYS A 167 4.35 16.48 16.35
CA LYS A 167 5.49 17.38 16.18
C LYS A 167 6.68 16.65 15.55
N GLU A 168 7.03 15.50 16.03
CA GLU A 168 8.13 14.68 15.53
C GLU A 168 7.82 14.15 14.14
N LEU A 169 6.60 13.67 13.91
CA LEU A 169 6.15 13.16 12.63
C LEU A 169 6.12 14.23 11.55
N SER A 170 5.78 15.49 11.88
CA SER A 170 5.77 16.58 10.91
C SER A 170 7.15 16.89 10.29
N GLY A 171 8.23 16.48 10.96
CA GLY A 171 9.60 16.58 10.45
C GLY A 171 10.05 15.43 9.54
N ILE A 172 9.23 14.38 9.41
CA ILE A 172 9.57 13.19 8.61
C ILE A 172 8.98 13.32 7.19
N PRO A 173 9.77 13.07 6.14
CA PRO A 173 9.28 13.09 4.76
C PRO A 173 8.06 12.19 4.56
N VAL A 174 7.02 12.73 3.95
CA VAL A 174 5.74 12.02 3.73
C VAL A 174 5.89 10.73 2.91
N GLU A 175 6.90 10.66 2.06
CA GLU A 175 7.24 9.48 1.26
C GLU A 175 7.55 8.26 2.14
N ARG A 176 8.18 8.47 3.30
CA ARG A 176 8.46 7.40 4.26
C ARG A 176 7.16 6.84 4.85
N PHE A 177 6.24 7.71 5.27
CA PHE A 177 4.90 7.33 5.72
C PHE A 177 4.12 6.60 4.62
N SER A 178 4.05 7.19 3.42
CA SER A 178 3.31 6.62 2.29
C SER A 178 3.83 5.23 1.92
N ARG A 179 5.13 4.99 2.02
CA ARG A 179 5.74 3.67 1.81
C ARG A 179 5.26 2.65 2.83
N GLU A 180 5.18 2.99 4.12
CA GLU A 180 4.66 2.09 5.15
C GLU A 180 3.16 1.83 4.96
N MET A 181 2.36 2.85 4.63
CA MET A 181 0.95 2.71 4.29
C MET A 181 0.73 1.75 3.10
N LEU A 182 1.48 1.92 2.01
CA LEU A 182 1.36 1.05 0.83
C LEU A 182 1.83 -0.39 1.12
N LYS A 183 2.83 -0.57 2.00
CA LYS A 183 3.22 -1.90 2.49
C LYS A 183 2.11 -2.52 3.34
N ALA A 184 1.48 -1.74 4.23
CA ALA A 184 0.38 -2.19 5.07
C ALA A 184 -0.83 -2.66 4.25
N LEU A 185 -1.10 -1.99 3.13
CA LEU A 185 -2.15 -2.40 2.19
C LEU A 185 -1.89 -3.77 1.53
N LYS A 186 -0.65 -4.31 1.57
CA LYS A 186 -0.35 -5.69 1.11
C LYS A 186 -0.65 -6.75 2.18
N GLY A 187 -0.82 -6.35 3.44
CA GLY A 187 -1.07 -7.26 4.56
C GLY A 187 -2.39 -8.04 4.46
N ASN A 188 -2.55 -9.02 5.33
CA ASN A 188 -3.74 -9.88 5.37
C ASN A 188 -4.99 -9.13 5.85
N CYS A 189 -4.81 -8.21 6.79
CA CYS A 189 -5.86 -7.39 7.41
C CYS A 189 -5.55 -5.89 7.24
N PRO A 190 -5.53 -5.34 6.01
CA PRO A 190 -5.00 -3.99 5.75
C PRO A 190 -5.78 -2.87 6.45
N ALA A 191 -7.05 -3.08 6.80
CA ALA A 191 -7.85 -2.11 7.53
C ALA A 191 -7.31 -1.83 8.95
N GLU A 192 -6.58 -2.79 9.54
CA GLU A 192 -6.01 -2.63 10.89
C GLU A 192 -4.99 -1.49 10.94
N PHE A 193 -4.27 -1.22 9.86
CA PHE A 193 -3.35 -0.06 9.80
C PHE A 193 -4.07 1.25 10.13
N PHE A 194 -5.21 1.48 9.51
CA PHE A 194 -6.00 2.68 9.71
C PHE A 194 -6.73 2.68 11.06
N ARG A 195 -7.15 1.50 11.55
CA ARG A 195 -7.75 1.36 12.88
C ARG A 195 -6.76 1.70 13.98
N GLU A 196 -5.52 1.23 13.86
CA GLU A 196 -4.47 1.55 14.83
C GLU A 196 -4.10 3.03 14.81
N MET A 197 -4.07 3.68 13.63
CA MET A 197 -3.90 5.13 13.54
C MET A 197 -4.97 5.90 14.35
N ILE A 198 -6.24 5.53 14.19
CA ILE A 198 -7.36 6.13 14.96
C ILE A 198 -7.25 5.77 16.45
N ARG A 199 -7.02 4.49 16.78
CA ARG A 199 -6.93 3.98 18.16
C ARG A 199 -5.87 4.69 18.99
N PHE A 200 -4.73 4.99 18.39
CA PHE A 200 -3.60 5.66 19.04
C PHE A 200 -3.57 7.17 18.84
N ASP A 201 -4.45 7.69 18.00
CA ASP A 201 -4.48 9.10 17.60
C ASP A 201 -3.13 9.58 17.02
N VAL A 202 -2.58 8.84 16.06
CA VAL A 202 -1.24 9.10 15.47
C VAL A 202 -1.34 9.24 13.97
N GLY A 203 -0.76 10.33 13.42
CA GLY A 203 -0.62 10.57 11.98
C GLY A 203 -1.67 11.51 11.37
N ARG A 204 -2.27 12.39 12.19
CA ARG A 204 -3.18 13.45 11.70
C ARG A 204 -2.49 14.36 10.69
N SER A 205 -1.21 14.64 10.86
CA SER A 205 -0.39 15.42 9.92
C SER A 205 -0.30 14.80 8.53
N TYR A 206 -0.35 13.48 8.42
CA TYR A 206 -0.29 12.77 7.14
C TYR A 206 -1.67 12.53 6.52
N LEU A 207 -2.63 12.07 7.32
CA LEU A 207 -3.98 11.70 6.88
C LEU A 207 -5.07 12.40 7.69
N PRO A 208 -5.19 13.74 7.66
CA PRO A 208 -6.26 14.43 8.38
C PRO A 208 -7.65 13.97 7.93
N GLU A 209 -7.80 13.52 6.69
CA GLU A 209 -9.03 12.97 6.15
C GLU A 209 -9.49 11.74 6.94
N LEU A 210 -8.57 10.83 7.28
CA LEU A 210 -8.84 9.62 8.05
C LEU A 210 -9.54 9.93 9.38
N PHE A 211 -9.03 10.93 10.10
CA PHE A 211 -9.54 11.32 11.42
C PHE A 211 -10.85 12.10 11.39
N ARG A 212 -11.32 12.48 10.21
CA ARG A 212 -12.64 13.07 9.99
C ARG A 212 -13.68 12.04 9.58
N MET A 213 -13.28 10.88 9.06
CA MET A 213 -14.20 9.86 8.55
C MET A 213 -15.16 9.32 9.62
N PRO A 214 -14.79 9.13 10.92
CA PRO A 214 -15.71 8.68 11.95
C PRO A 214 -16.87 9.65 12.23
N ASP A 215 -16.68 10.94 11.96
CA ASP A 215 -17.69 11.99 12.21
C ASP A 215 -18.64 12.20 11.01
N VAL A 216 -18.39 11.52 9.89
CA VAL A 216 -19.16 11.65 8.65
C VAL A 216 -20.00 10.40 8.44
N PRO A 217 -21.34 10.49 8.32
CA PRO A 217 -22.16 9.33 8.04
C PRO A 217 -21.80 8.73 6.67
N ALA A 218 -21.81 7.40 6.56
CA ALA A 218 -21.55 6.74 5.27
C ALA A 218 -22.67 7.00 4.25
N GLY A 219 -23.90 7.20 4.75
CA GLY A 219 -25.11 7.48 3.98
C GLY A 219 -26.37 7.27 4.82
N PRO A 220 -27.55 7.26 4.21
CA PRO A 220 -28.79 6.93 4.92
C PRO A 220 -28.70 5.55 5.58
N ILE A 221 -29.14 5.44 6.83
CA ILE A 221 -28.95 4.26 7.69
C ILE A 221 -29.59 2.96 7.12
N ASP A 222 -30.65 3.10 6.34
CA ASP A 222 -31.32 2.00 5.63
C ASP A 222 -30.42 1.35 4.56
N LYS A 223 -29.43 2.08 4.06
CA LYS A 223 -28.45 1.62 3.04
C LYS A 223 -27.05 1.40 3.62
N HIS A 224 -26.74 2.08 4.72
CA HIS A 224 -25.44 2.09 5.39
C HIS A 224 -25.63 1.83 6.89
N PRO A 225 -26.03 0.59 7.27
CA PRO A 225 -26.24 0.22 8.67
C PRO A 225 -24.97 0.29 9.51
N GLU A 226 -23.80 0.29 8.90
CA GLU A 226 -22.51 0.46 9.54
C GLU A 226 -22.29 1.86 10.15
N GLY A 227 -23.06 2.86 9.73
CA GLY A 227 -23.16 4.19 10.29
C GLY A 227 -22.20 5.20 9.71
N ASP A 228 -20.93 5.14 10.05
CA ASP A 228 -19.93 6.13 9.67
C ASP A 228 -19.05 5.73 8.47
N LEU A 229 -18.41 6.74 7.85
CA LEU A 229 -17.59 6.59 6.66
C LEU A 229 -16.33 5.76 6.92
N PHE A 230 -15.74 5.84 8.13
CA PHE A 230 -14.54 5.07 8.46
C PHE A 230 -14.85 3.57 8.55
N THR A 231 -15.92 3.23 9.26
CA THR A 231 -16.37 1.84 9.37
C THR A 231 -16.72 1.27 8.00
N HIS A 232 -17.41 2.04 7.15
CA HIS A 232 -17.72 1.69 5.77
C HIS A 232 -16.45 1.42 4.96
N ALA A 233 -15.48 2.34 4.96
CA ALA A 233 -14.21 2.20 4.24
C ALA A 233 -13.42 0.96 4.69
N CYS A 234 -13.37 0.67 6.01
CA CYS A 234 -12.74 -0.52 6.55
C CYS A 234 -13.39 -1.82 6.07
N GLN A 235 -14.74 -1.86 6.04
CA GLN A 235 -15.47 -3.04 5.56
C GLN A 235 -15.23 -3.30 4.07
N ILE A 236 -15.23 -2.26 3.24
CA ILE A 236 -14.96 -2.40 1.81
C ILE A 236 -13.52 -2.84 1.59
N LEU A 237 -12.55 -2.21 2.24
CA LEU A 237 -11.15 -2.62 2.15
C LEU A 237 -10.97 -4.10 2.51
N GLN A 238 -11.65 -4.59 3.54
CA GLN A 238 -11.55 -5.98 3.97
C GLN A 238 -12.15 -6.95 2.93
N ARG A 239 -13.31 -6.61 2.35
CA ARG A 239 -13.93 -7.39 1.26
C ARG A 239 -13.04 -7.42 0.01
N VAL A 240 -12.48 -6.29 -0.38
CA VAL A 240 -11.56 -6.19 -1.52
C VAL A 240 -10.24 -6.91 -1.24
N ALA A 241 -9.73 -6.85 -0.01
CA ALA A 241 -8.52 -7.56 0.38
C ALA A 241 -8.64 -9.09 0.28
N ALA A 242 -9.85 -9.62 0.50
CA ALA A 242 -10.13 -11.04 0.28
C ALA A 242 -10.14 -11.43 -1.22
N ALA A 243 -10.37 -10.47 -2.12
CA ALA A 243 -10.46 -10.71 -3.56
C ALA A 243 -9.15 -10.43 -4.32
N THR A 244 -8.28 -9.58 -3.81
CA THR A 244 -7.02 -9.22 -4.48
C THR A 244 -5.94 -8.79 -3.49
N ALA A 245 -4.68 -9.11 -3.83
CA ALA A 245 -3.50 -8.62 -3.11
C ALA A 245 -2.95 -7.28 -3.68
N ASP A 246 -3.54 -6.75 -4.76
CA ASP A 246 -3.07 -5.52 -5.39
C ASP A 246 -3.26 -4.29 -4.49
N PRO A 247 -2.16 -3.65 -4.04
CA PRO A 247 -2.24 -2.53 -3.11
C PRO A 247 -2.91 -1.29 -3.70
N LEU A 248 -2.86 -1.10 -5.02
CA LEU A 248 -3.53 0.03 -5.67
C LEU A 248 -5.06 -0.14 -5.62
N THR A 249 -5.56 -1.35 -5.88
CA THR A 249 -6.99 -1.66 -5.76
C THR A 249 -7.48 -1.47 -4.32
N ARG A 250 -6.71 -1.95 -3.35
CA ARG A 250 -7.00 -1.82 -1.91
C ARG A 250 -6.98 -0.36 -1.46
N PHE A 251 -6.01 0.42 -1.93
CA PHE A 251 -5.94 1.87 -1.70
C PHE A 251 -7.19 2.57 -2.24
N CYS A 252 -7.54 2.30 -3.49
CA CYS A 252 -8.74 2.87 -4.11
C CYS A 252 -10.03 2.46 -3.39
N SER A 253 -10.11 1.22 -2.88
CA SER A 253 -11.29 0.74 -2.15
C SER A 253 -11.50 1.46 -0.82
N PHE A 254 -10.42 1.78 -0.09
CA PHE A 254 -10.52 2.50 1.17
C PHE A 254 -10.93 3.98 0.98
N PHE A 255 -10.38 4.63 -0.04
CA PHE A 255 -10.58 6.06 -0.27
C PHE A 255 -11.61 6.39 -1.36
N HIS A 256 -12.41 5.41 -1.85
CA HIS A 256 -13.35 5.62 -2.96
C HIS A 256 -14.39 6.71 -2.68
N ASP A 257 -14.75 6.91 -1.44
CA ASP A 257 -15.73 7.87 -0.94
C ASP A 257 -15.10 9.15 -0.36
N LEU A 258 -13.85 9.45 -0.71
CA LEU A 258 -13.13 10.63 -0.21
C LEU A 258 -13.92 11.94 -0.33
N GLY A 259 -14.72 12.07 -1.38
CA GLY A 259 -15.54 13.24 -1.63
C GLY A 259 -16.65 13.48 -0.61
N LYS A 260 -17.10 12.47 0.14
CA LYS A 260 -18.09 12.64 1.22
C LYS A 260 -17.60 13.58 2.32
N LEU A 261 -16.27 13.69 2.50
CA LEU A 261 -15.66 14.62 3.45
C LEU A 261 -15.85 16.10 3.08
N SER A 262 -16.27 16.43 1.87
CA SER A 262 -16.58 17.80 1.43
C SER A 262 -18.05 18.19 1.67
N THR A 263 -18.89 17.24 2.07
CA THR A 263 -20.32 17.49 2.31
C THR A 263 -20.50 18.30 3.59
N ALA A 264 -21.26 19.38 3.52
CA ALA A 264 -21.62 20.18 4.68
C ALA A 264 -22.49 19.36 5.65
N PRO A 265 -22.31 19.47 6.98
CA PRO A 265 -23.04 18.66 7.97
C PRO A 265 -24.56 18.78 7.87
N GLU A 266 -25.09 19.92 7.43
CA GLU A 266 -26.52 20.21 7.28
C GLU A 266 -27.19 19.34 6.20
N LEU A 267 -26.38 18.75 5.30
CA LEU A 267 -26.84 17.88 4.22
C LEU A 267 -26.82 16.40 4.58
N TYR A 268 -26.27 16.05 5.74
CA TYR A 268 -26.18 14.67 6.20
C TYR A 268 -27.57 14.03 6.35
N PRO A 269 -27.68 12.74 6.09
CA PRO A 269 -26.65 11.78 5.63
C PRO A 269 -26.54 11.67 4.10
N ARG A 270 -26.94 12.68 3.34
CA ARG A 270 -26.94 12.67 1.88
C ARG A 270 -25.71 13.41 1.33
N HIS A 271 -24.97 12.75 0.46
CA HIS A 271 -23.69 13.25 -0.09
C HIS A 271 -23.82 13.55 -1.60
N HIS A 272 -24.74 14.46 -1.97
CA HIS A 272 -24.94 14.80 -3.37
C HIS A 272 -23.67 15.41 -3.97
N GLY A 273 -23.24 14.89 -5.12
CA GLY A 273 -22.06 15.38 -5.86
C GLY A 273 -20.71 14.94 -5.27
N HIS A 274 -20.71 14.02 -4.29
CA HIS A 274 -19.47 13.52 -3.71
C HIS A 274 -18.55 12.82 -4.71
N GLU A 275 -19.10 12.25 -5.78
CA GLU A 275 -18.32 11.59 -6.83
C GLU A 275 -17.44 12.59 -7.59
N ASP A 276 -17.99 13.76 -7.96
CA ASP A 276 -17.23 14.81 -8.62
C ASP A 276 -16.26 15.51 -7.65
N ALA A 277 -16.70 15.80 -6.44
CA ALA A 277 -15.85 16.33 -5.39
C ALA A 277 -14.66 15.39 -5.10
N GLY A 278 -14.92 14.09 -4.99
CA GLY A 278 -13.90 13.07 -4.77
C GLY A 278 -12.90 12.96 -5.92
N PHE A 279 -13.36 13.14 -7.16
CA PHE A 279 -12.47 13.17 -8.32
C PHE A 279 -11.42 14.27 -8.22
N ASP A 280 -11.83 15.47 -7.82
CA ASP A 280 -10.93 16.62 -7.68
C ASP A 280 -10.05 16.50 -6.43
N MET A 281 -10.63 16.11 -5.29
CA MET A 281 -9.92 15.92 -4.03
C MET A 281 -8.83 14.85 -4.13
N ALA A 282 -9.07 13.75 -4.83
CA ALA A 282 -8.13 12.64 -4.98
C ALA A 282 -6.78 13.08 -5.55
N ARG A 283 -6.77 14.07 -6.46
CA ARG A 283 -5.54 14.62 -7.04
C ARG A 283 -4.71 15.36 -5.99
N VAL A 284 -5.33 16.22 -5.20
CA VAL A 284 -4.65 16.99 -4.13
C VAL A 284 -4.16 16.03 -3.05
N PHE A 285 -5.01 15.09 -2.63
CA PHE A 285 -4.72 14.07 -1.64
C PHE A 285 -3.50 13.21 -2.03
N CYS A 286 -3.48 12.65 -3.23
CA CYS A 286 -2.36 11.83 -3.70
C CYS A 286 -1.06 12.64 -3.87
N ASN A 287 -1.14 13.90 -4.32
CA ASN A 287 0.05 14.76 -4.42
C ASN A 287 0.64 15.06 -3.04
N ARG A 288 -0.20 15.37 -2.04
CA ARG A 288 0.25 15.61 -0.66
C ARG A 288 0.95 14.39 -0.05
N LEU A 289 0.48 13.20 -0.38
CA LEU A 289 1.09 11.93 0.04
C LEU A 289 2.25 11.47 -0.86
N SER A 290 2.70 12.29 -1.81
CA SER A 290 3.77 11.94 -2.77
C SER A 290 3.52 10.61 -3.50
N LEU A 291 2.25 10.28 -3.77
CA LEU A 291 1.89 9.03 -4.45
C LEU A 291 2.07 9.16 -5.97
N SER A 292 2.26 8.03 -6.64
CA SER A 292 2.49 7.98 -8.09
C SER A 292 1.29 8.48 -8.90
N ALA A 293 1.55 8.84 -10.17
CA ALA A 293 0.50 9.21 -11.11
C ALA A 293 -0.58 8.12 -11.28
N ALA A 294 -0.20 6.84 -11.14
CA ALA A 294 -1.13 5.72 -11.19
C ALA A 294 -2.14 5.78 -10.03
N HIS A 295 -1.68 6.01 -8.80
CA HIS A 295 -2.58 6.16 -7.62
C HIS A 295 -3.52 7.36 -7.81
N ARG A 296 -2.99 8.51 -8.23
CA ARG A 296 -3.76 9.72 -8.46
C ARG A 296 -4.86 9.52 -9.50
N THR A 297 -4.51 8.96 -10.65
CA THR A 297 -5.47 8.71 -11.73
C THR A 297 -6.50 7.66 -11.32
N ALA A 298 -6.06 6.56 -10.72
CA ALA A 298 -6.95 5.49 -10.31
C ALA A 298 -7.96 5.97 -9.26
N LEU A 299 -7.50 6.61 -8.18
CA LEU A 299 -8.39 7.09 -7.13
C LEU A 299 -9.39 8.12 -7.66
N SER A 300 -8.94 9.12 -8.45
CA SER A 300 -9.85 10.12 -9.04
C SER A 300 -10.99 9.46 -9.82
N TRP A 301 -10.66 8.53 -10.72
CA TRP A 301 -11.69 7.87 -11.52
C TRP A 301 -12.53 6.86 -10.73
N ILE A 302 -11.99 6.23 -9.70
CA ILE A 302 -12.78 5.38 -8.80
C ILE A 302 -13.79 6.23 -8.02
N CYS A 303 -13.38 7.35 -7.43
CA CYS A 303 -14.32 8.27 -6.77
C CYS A 303 -15.46 8.66 -7.69
N ARG A 304 -15.17 8.97 -8.97
CA ARG A 304 -16.18 9.41 -9.94
C ARG A 304 -17.11 8.31 -10.43
N LEU A 305 -16.64 7.07 -10.52
CA LEU A 305 -17.36 6.01 -11.22
C LEU A 305 -18.00 4.96 -10.31
N HIS A 306 -17.58 4.87 -9.02
CA HIS A 306 -18.01 3.78 -8.14
C HIS A 306 -19.53 3.73 -7.95
N GLY A 307 -20.20 4.89 -7.78
CA GLY A 307 -21.65 4.97 -7.62
C GLY A 307 -22.42 4.40 -8.82
N ASN A 308 -22.01 4.77 -10.03
CA ASN A 308 -22.54 4.20 -11.26
C ASN A 308 -22.17 2.71 -11.41
N ALA A 309 -20.98 2.30 -11.01
CA ALA A 309 -20.57 0.90 -11.04
C ALA A 309 -21.43 0.03 -10.11
N GLY A 310 -21.73 0.51 -8.91
CA GLY A 310 -22.65 -0.15 -7.99
C GLY A 310 -24.09 -0.26 -8.51
N GLY A 311 -24.48 0.59 -9.47
CA GLY A 311 -25.76 0.55 -10.18
C GLY A 311 -25.71 -0.07 -11.58
N TRP A 312 -24.60 -0.70 -11.97
CA TRP A 312 -24.29 -1.15 -13.32
C TRP A 312 -25.43 -1.82 -14.09
N GLN A 313 -26.14 -2.74 -13.45
CA GLN A 313 -27.21 -3.50 -14.12
C GLN A 313 -28.36 -2.61 -14.62
N LYS A 314 -28.61 -1.49 -13.94
CA LYS A 314 -29.67 -0.52 -14.28
C LYS A 314 -29.24 0.54 -15.29
N LEU A 315 -27.95 0.61 -15.63
CA LEU A 315 -27.44 1.59 -16.57
C LEU A 315 -27.85 1.31 -18.01
N ARG A 316 -28.07 2.36 -18.78
CA ARG A 316 -28.24 2.28 -20.23
C ARG A 316 -26.91 1.88 -20.91
N ASP A 317 -26.98 1.16 -22.04
CA ASP A 317 -25.82 0.70 -22.78
C ASP A 317 -24.84 1.84 -23.12
N ALA A 318 -25.35 3.02 -23.48
CA ALA A 318 -24.55 4.20 -23.75
C ALA A 318 -23.69 4.60 -22.53
N THR A 319 -24.26 4.57 -21.33
CA THR A 319 -23.54 4.87 -20.07
C THR A 319 -22.52 3.78 -19.78
N LYS A 320 -22.86 2.52 -19.99
CA LYS A 320 -21.95 1.37 -19.82
C LYS A 320 -20.71 1.50 -20.71
N ILE A 321 -20.89 1.80 -22.00
CA ILE A 321 -19.78 1.95 -22.94
C ILE A 321 -18.92 3.19 -22.64
N ARG A 322 -19.54 4.33 -22.27
CA ARG A 322 -18.78 5.51 -21.85
C ARG A 322 -17.95 5.25 -20.61
N MET A 323 -18.53 4.61 -19.61
CA MET A 323 -17.84 4.27 -18.37
C MET A 323 -16.70 3.26 -18.62
N ALA A 324 -16.90 2.28 -19.48
CA ALA A 324 -15.87 1.34 -19.89
C ALA A 324 -14.70 2.04 -20.62
N ASP A 325 -14.99 3.03 -21.51
CA ASP A 325 -13.94 3.82 -22.18
C ASP A 325 -13.16 4.68 -21.17
N GLN A 326 -13.84 5.31 -20.21
CA GLN A 326 -13.20 6.08 -19.14
C GLN A 326 -12.30 5.20 -18.28
N ALA A 327 -12.80 4.05 -17.84
CA ALA A 327 -12.04 3.10 -17.03
C ALA A 327 -10.81 2.55 -17.78
N ARG A 328 -10.94 2.29 -19.08
CA ARG A 328 -9.83 1.85 -19.94
C ARG A 328 -8.74 2.91 -20.03
N ARG A 329 -9.12 4.17 -20.31
CA ARG A 329 -8.17 5.29 -20.39
C ARG A 329 -7.50 5.60 -19.06
N ALA A 330 -8.22 5.41 -17.95
CA ALA A 330 -7.72 5.61 -16.60
C ALA A 330 -6.90 4.42 -16.05
N GLY A 331 -6.85 3.28 -16.78
CA GLY A 331 -6.14 2.08 -16.32
C GLY A 331 -6.80 1.33 -15.16
N ILE A 332 -8.10 1.58 -14.91
CA ILE A 332 -8.84 1.01 -13.75
C ILE A 332 -9.80 -0.13 -14.13
N VAL A 333 -9.63 -0.73 -15.29
CA VAL A 333 -10.52 -1.80 -15.80
C VAL A 333 -10.68 -2.96 -14.81
N ARG A 334 -9.59 -3.34 -14.12
CA ARG A 334 -9.59 -4.42 -13.13
C ARG A 334 -9.96 -3.94 -11.73
N ILE A 335 -9.75 -2.66 -11.43
CA ILE A 335 -9.99 -2.07 -10.11
C ILE A 335 -11.49 -1.82 -9.89
N LEU A 336 -12.14 -1.18 -10.85
CA LEU A 336 -13.52 -0.71 -10.71
C LEU A 336 -14.53 -1.82 -10.35
N PRO A 337 -14.53 -3.02 -10.97
CA PRO A 337 -15.46 -4.09 -10.57
C PRO A 337 -15.23 -4.61 -9.17
N LEU A 338 -13.97 -4.65 -8.69
CA LEU A 338 -13.63 -5.12 -7.35
C LEU A 338 -14.11 -4.12 -6.29
N VAL A 339 -13.92 -2.82 -6.54
CA VAL A 339 -14.42 -1.78 -5.64
C VAL A 339 -15.95 -1.79 -5.62
N ALA A 340 -16.62 -1.87 -6.76
CA ALA A 340 -18.09 -1.92 -6.83
C ALA A 340 -18.67 -3.14 -6.10
N ALA A 341 -18.04 -4.30 -6.25
CA ALA A 341 -18.46 -5.53 -5.55
C ALA A 341 -18.19 -5.45 -4.04
N GLY A 342 -17.11 -4.79 -3.62
CA GLY A 342 -16.79 -4.55 -2.22
C GLY A 342 -17.78 -3.57 -1.56
N ASP A 343 -18.15 -2.51 -2.28
CA ASP A 343 -19.08 -1.47 -1.83
C ASP A 343 -20.53 -2.02 -1.72
N LYS A 344 -20.98 -2.79 -2.72
CA LYS A 344 -22.32 -3.37 -2.77
C LYS A 344 -22.28 -4.88 -2.97
N PRO A 345 -22.09 -5.68 -1.90
CA PRO A 345 -21.96 -7.13 -2.01
C PRO A 345 -23.10 -7.82 -2.75
N ASP A 346 -24.33 -7.33 -2.55
CA ASP A 346 -25.56 -7.91 -3.13
C ASP A 346 -25.89 -7.41 -4.53
N GLY A 347 -25.29 -6.30 -4.99
CA GLY A 347 -25.68 -5.64 -6.24
C GLY A 347 -24.54 -5.09 -7.09
N GLY A 348 -23.32 -5.02 -6.57
CA GLY A 348 -22.16 -4.41 -7.23
C GLY A 348 -21.53 -5.24 -8.36
N ARG A 349 -22.17 -6.34 -8.78
CA ARG A 349 -21.69 -7.14 -9.91
C ARG A 349 -21.92 -6.41 -11.22
N MET A 350 -20.90 -6.43 -12.08
CA MET A 350 -20.89 -5.78 -13.39
C MET A 350 -20.92 -6.84 -14.53
N PRO A 351 -22.06 -7.51 -14.79
CA PRO A 351 -22.13 -8.50 -15.86
C PRO A 351 -21.82 -7.88 -17.21
N ARG A 352 -21.08 -8.62 -18.06
CA ARG A 352 -20.62 -8.18 -19.39
C ARG A 352 -19.64 -6.97 -19.34
N TRP A 353 -18.99 -6.72 -18.18
CA TRP A 353 -18.03 -5.61 -18.06
C TRP A 353 -16.86 -5.75 -19.03
N GLU A 354 -16.26 -6.92 -19.09
CA GLU A 354 -15.11 -7.18 -19.98
C GLU A 354 -15.47 -6.95 -21.44
N GLU A 355 -16.68 -7.32 -21.81
CA GLU A 355 -17.20 -7.09 -23.15
C GLU A 355 -17.41 -5.59 -23.42
N ALA A 356 -17.98 -4.86 -22.47
CA ALA A 356 -18.13 -3.40 -22.58
C ALA A 356 -16.75 -2.72 -22.76
N VAL A 357 -15.74 -3.17 -22.02
CA VAL A 357 -14.35 -2.68 -22.12
C VAL A 357 -13.76 -3.01 -23.48
N ARG A 358 -13.94 -4.22 -23.98
CA ARG A 358 -13.49 -4.65 -25.29
C ARG A 358 -14.10 -3.80 -26.40
N VAL A 359 -15.43 -3.62 -26.36
CA VAL A 359 -16.17 -2.81 -27.36
C VAL A 359 -15.78 -1.34 -27.26
N ALA A 360 -15.63 -0.80 -26.06
CA ALA A 360 -15.17 0.58 -25.85
C ALA A 360 -13.76 0.83 -26.44
N GLY A 361 -12.91 -0.20 -26.46
CA GLY A 361 -11.56 -0.16 -27.03
C GLY A 361 -11.48 -0.35 -28.55
N MET A 362 -12.57 -0.75 -29.22
CA MET A 362 -12.59 -0.99 -30.66
C MET A 362 -12.30 0.28 -31.46
N SER A 363 -11.47 0.15 -32.49
CA SER A 363 -11.24 1.21 -33.50
C SER A 363 -12.50 1.47 -34.33
N THR A 364 -12.53 2.59 -35.01
CA THR A 364 -13.65 2.94 -35.93
C THR A 364 -13.86 1.88 -37.01
N LEU A 365 -12.80 1.33 -37.57
CA LEU A 365 -12.87 0.25 -38.56
C LEU A 365 -13.50 -1.03 -37.97
N GLN A 366 -13.10 -1.42 -36.76
CA GLN A 366 -13.64 -2.63 -36.06
C GLN A 366 -15.14 -2.51 -35.74
N VAL A 367 -15.67 -1.29 -35.57
CA VAL A 367 -17.11 -1.06 -35.39
C VAL A 367 -17.84 -0.78 -36.68
N GLY A 368 -17.21 -1.03 -37.85
CA GLY A 368 -17.81 -0.90 -39.19
C GLY A 368 -17.99 0.54 -39.64
N ILE A 369 -17.09 1.44 -39.23
CA ILE A 369 -17.11 2.85 -39.68
C ILE A 369 -15.95 3.08 -40.66
N GLU A 370 -16.28 3.37 -41.89
CA GLU A 370 -15.31 3.82 -42.90
C GLU A 370 -14.81 5.23 -42.59
N ARG A 371 -13.51 5.46 -42.78
CA ARG A 371 -12.86 6.75 -42.50
C ARG A 371 -13.47 7.90 -43.29
N SER A 372 -13.74 7.68 -44.58
CA SER A 372 -14.38 8.65 -45.48
C SER A 372 -15.74 9.14 -44.94
N ARG A 373 -16.54 8.21 -44.39
CA ARG A 373 -17.85 8.54 -43.82
C ARG A 373 -17.71 9.38 -42.54
N LEU A 374 -16.70 9.11 -41.71
CA LEU A 374 -16.44 9.89 -40.51
C LEU A 374 -15.92 11.29 -40.83
N GLU A 375 -15.06 11.41 -41.86
CA GLU A 375 -14.50 12.67 -42.31
C GLU A 375 -15.57 13.59 -42.92
N ALA A 376 -16.54 13.03 -43.63
CA ALA A 376 -17.69 13.78 -44.20
C ALA A 376 -18.72 14.25 -43.15
N MET A 377 -18.62 13.76 -41.92
CA MET A 377 -19.55 14.11 -40.85
C MET A 377 -19.06 15.32 -40.04
N PRO A 378 -19.98 16.23 -39.60
CA PRO A 378 -19.65 17.31 -38.67
C PRO A 378 -18.93 16.80 -37.41
N VAL A 379 -17.90 17.51 -36.96
CA VAL A 379 -17.02 17.07 -35.87
C VAL A 379 -17.79 16.78 -34.59
N GLU A 380 -18.78 17.59 -34.25
CA GLU A 380 -19.64 17.47 -33.09
C GLU A 380 -20.50 16.19 -33.08
N LYS A 381 -20.79 15.60 -34.22
CA LYS A 381 -21.60 14.38 -34.37
C LYS A 381 -20.76 13.09 -34.39
N ARG A 382 -19.45 13.20 -34.61
CA ARG A 382 -18.56 12.03 -34.77
C ARG A 382 -18.51 11.15 -33.52
N ALA A 383 -18.39 11.76 -32.34
CA ALA A 383 -18.30 11.04 -31.10
C ALA A 383 -19.58 10.23 -30.78
N ASP A 384 -20.76 10.85 -31.00
CA ASP A 384 -22.03 10.17 -30.80
C ASP A 384 -22.25 9.07 -31.85
N TYR A 385 -21.87 9.28 -33.10
CA TYR A 385 -21.95 8.24 -34.11
C TYR A 385 -21.08 7.02 -33.82
N VAL A 386 -19.84 7.23 -33.38
CA VAL A 386 -18.97 6.14 -32.93
C VAL A 386 -19.57 5.41 -31.74
N LEU A 387 -20.12 6.15 -30.75
CA LEU A 387 -20.79 5.57 -29.59
C LEU A 387 -21.99 4.69 -30.00
N GLN A 388 -22.84 5.14 -30.91
CA GLN A 388 -23.99 4.37 -31.40
C GLN A 388 -23.54 3.05 -32.05
N LYS A 389 -22.47 3.07 -32.84
CA LYS A 389 -21.91 1.86 -33.44
C LYS A 389 -21.35 0.88 -32.37
N ARG A 390 -20.65 1.40 -31.37
CA ARG A 390 -20.18 0.60 -30.24
C ARG A 390 -21.33 -0.01 -29.44
N ILE A 391 -22.43 0.73 -29.23
CA ILE A 391 -23.65 0.20 -28.60
C ILE A 391 -24.23 -0.95 -29.41
N ALA A 392 -24.32 -0.79 -30.74
CA ALA A 392 -24.78 -1.88 -31.62
C ALA A 392 -23.91 -3.14 -31.49
N CYS A 393 -22.57 -2.99 -31.54
CA CYS A 393 -21.64 -4.09 -31.31
C CYS A 393 -21.83 -4.76 -29.93
N PHE A 394 -22.03 -3.96 -28.86
CA PHE A 394 -22.26 -4.46 -27.52
C PHE A 394 -23.56 -5.28 -27.40
N ARG A 395 -24.62 -4.89 -28.10
CA ARG A 395 -25.90 -5.61 -28.12
C ARG A 395 -25.86 -6.92 -28.88
N HIS A 396 -25.07 -6.97 -29.97
CA HIS A 396 -24.97 -8.16 -30.82
C HIS A 396 -23.96 -9.22 -30.31
N ALA A 397 -23.14 -8.89 -29.35
CA ALA A 397 -22.14 -9.81 -28.81
C ALA A 397 -22.66 -10.61 -27.58
N GLY A 398 -23.92 -10.45 -27.19
CA GLY A 398 -24.63 -11.24 -26.18
C GLY A 398 -25.77 -12.01 -26.84
#